data_e7a7c3f4f06405331d2ddf0c372b2ab3
#
_entry.id   e7a7c3f4f06405331d2ddf0c372b2ab3
#
_cell.length_a   1.000
_cell.length_b   1.000
_cell.length_c   1.000
_cell.angle_alpha   90.00
_cell.angle_beta   90.00
_cell.angle_gamma   90.00
#
_symmetry.space_group_name_H-M   'P 1'
#
loop_
_entity.id
_entity.type
_entity.pdbx_description
1 polymer ?
#
loop_
_entity_poly.entity_id
_entity_poly.type
_entity_poly.pdbx_seq_one_letter_code
_entity_poly.pdbx_strand_id
1 'polypeptide(L)'
;MDKDSKVVIIGAGVFGLSTAVQLAIEGFKNVVVVDRHMPPVPDGSSCDISRVIRFDYADEDYLNVSYEAYLKWSKDPKFKDIFHPSSYILTGSMTGGDESWIDRTTRQLSNKGLAWTKLDDAATAKSAFPILSGKLAEPGFKGYYNDAAGWADATKAIIQLRDECLELGVSFISGPAGTVVGFDTDSENKIRSVQTLGGISIQGDHFVLAAGAWSSNLVPMYNSTLATAQVIAYTPLSDTEVQRYKKLPIYANFNTGWFNFPPHADTKTLKMAVHGRGYTRTPSKGEALIEANISTPRVYPSCERPNLCPSEGEGRLRNGLREILPELADRPFEKVTMCWHTDTPSGDFIMDYHPDYQNLFVGGAGSGQ
;
A
#
# COMPACT_ATOMS: atom_id res chain seq x y z
N MET A 1 7.15 25.66 -12.37
CA MET A 1 8.56 25.13 -12.44
C MET A 1 9.05 25.19 -13.88
N ASP A 2 10.32 25.53 -14.08
CA ASP A 2 10.96 25.44 -15.39
C ASP A 2 11.14 23.96 -15.78
N LYS A 3 10.86 23.60 -17.03
CA LYS A 3 10.97 22.22 -17.53
C LYS A 3 12.42 21.72 -17.64
N ASP A 4 13.38 22.62 -17.63
CA ASP A 4 14.82 22.30 -17.59
C ASP A 4 15.35 22.13 -16.15
N SER A 5 14.56 22.49 -15.13
CA SER A 5 14.90 22.27 -13.71
C SER A 5 15.12 20.78 -13.41
N LYS A 6 16.13 20.52 -12.58
CA LYS A 6 16.38 19.16 -12.08
C LYS A 6 15.49 18.81 -10.89
N VAL A 7 14.64 17.79 -11.06
CA VAL A 7 13.78 17.26 -10.01
C VAL A 7 14.36 15.95 -9.48
N VAL A 8 14.64 15.89 -8.19
CA VAL A 8 15.12 14.69 -7.49
C VAL A 8 13.99 14.10 -6.68
N ILE A 9 13.59 12.88 -7.00
CA ILE A 9 12.51 12.13 -6.32
C ILE A 9 13.14 11.10 -5.40
N ILE A 10 12.85 11.18 -4.11
CA ILE A 10 13.39 10.32 -3.05
C ILE A 10 12.35 9.24 -2.73
N GLY A 11 12.61 8.03 -3.20
CA GLY A 11 11.72 6.87 -3.08
C GLY A 11 11.17 6.40 -4.43
N ALA A 12 11.38 5.12 -4.76
CA ALA A 12 10.95 4.46 -5.99
C ALA A 12 9.73 3.54 -5.77
N GLY A 13 8.86 3.92 -4.83
CA GLY A 13 7.53 3.34 -4.65
C GLY A 13 6.51 3.92 -5.63
N VAL A 14 5.23 3.53 -5.48
CA VAL A 14 4.15 3.98 -6.37
C VAL A 14 4.05 5.51 -6.46
N PHE A 15 4.18 6.23 -5.34
CA PHE A 15 4.13 7.69 -5.35
C PHE A 15 5.29 8.31 -6.13
N GLY A 16 6.52 7.86 -5.88
CA GLY A 16 7.69 8.40 -6.57
C GLY A 16 7.71 8.10 -8.05
N LEU A 17 7.42 6.85 -8.44
CA LEU A 17 7.40 6.45 -9.85
C LEU A 17 6.26 7.11 -10.63
N SER A 18 5.05 7.19 -10.05
CA SER A 18 3.91 7.88 -10.70
C SER A 18 4.20 9.36 -10.87
N THR A 19 4.84 10.01 -9.89
CA THR A 19 5.29 11.40 -10.00
C THR A 19 6.34 11.55 -11.11
N ALA A 20 7.31 10.63 -11.19
CA ALA A 20 8.35 10.67 -12.22
C ALA A 20 7.76 10.55 -13.63
N VAL A 21 6.86 9.58 -13.85
CA VAL A 21 6.14 9.39 -15.12
C VAL A 21 5.39 10.67 -15.49
N GLN A 22 4.60 11.22 -14.57
CA GLN A 22 3.78 12.41 -14.85
C GLN A 22 4.65 13.63 -15.17
N LEU A 23 5.73 13.86 -14.42
CA LEU A 23 6.65 14.96 -14.72
C LEU A 23 7.30 14.80 -16.10
N ALA A 24 7.71 13.60 -16.47
CA ALA A 24 8.30 13.34 -17.79
C ALA A 24 7.26 13.57 -18.93
N ILE A 25 6.02 13.12 -18.76
CA ILE A 25 4.91 13.40 -19.69
C ILE A 25 4.65 14.90 -19.83
N GLU A 26 4.73 15.64 -18.73
CA GLU A 26 4.61 17.11 -18.71
C GLU A 26 5.82 17.83 -19.33
N GLY A 27 6.85 17.11 -19.74
CA GLY A 27 8.01 17.63 -20.47
C GLY A 27 9.17 18.10 -19.57
N PHE A 28 9.23 17.67 -18.30
CA PHE A 28 10.43 17.86 -17.48
C PHE A 28 11.54 16.93 -17.98
N LYS A 29 12.70 17.50 -18.28
CA LYS A 29 13.80 16.77 -18.94
C LYS A 29 14.79 16.13 -17.97
N ASN A 30 14.87 16.65 -16.75
CA ASN A 30 15.90 16.28 -15.76
C ASN A 30 15.24 15.68 -14.50
N VAL A 31 14.56 14.53 -14.66
CA VAL A 31 13.94 13.81 -13.54
C VAL A 31 14.85 12.67 -13.12
N VAL A 32 15.20 12.62 -11.84
CA VAL A 32 16.05 11.59 -11.24
C VAL A 32 15.34 10.96 -10.04
N VAL A 33 15.16 9.65 -10.06
CA VAL A 33 14.61 8.87 -8.93
C VAL A 33 15.76 8.23 -8.17
N VAL A 34 15.78 8.42 -6.85
CA VAL A 34 16.81 7.84 -5.97
C VAL A 34 16.17 6.90 -4.94
N ASP A 35 16.71 5.70 -4.78
CA ASP A 35 16.24 4.72 -3.79
C ASP A 35 17.37 3.75 -3.42
N ARG A 36 17.21 3.02 -2.32
CA ARG A 36 18.09 1.94 -1.87
C ARG A 36 18.22 0.81 -2.90
N HIS A 37 17.20 0.60 -3.71
CA HIS A 37 17.16 -0.42 -4.77
C HIS A 37 16.59 0.15 -6.06
N MET A 38 17.01 -0.45 -7.16
CA MET A 38 16.25 -0.33 -8.40
C MET A 38 14.86 -0.93 -8.18
N PRO A 39 13.75 -0.22 -8.51
CA PRO A 39 12.41 -0.75 -8.29
C PRO A 39 12.15 -2.06 -9.08
N PRO A 40 11.40 -3.01 -8.52
CA PRO A 40 10.62 -2.93 -7.27
C PRO A 40 11.48 -3.04 -6.01
N VAL A 41 11.21 -2.19 -5.01
CA VAL A 41 11.95 -2.18 -3.74
C VAL A 41 11.41 -3.27 -2.81
N PRO A 42 12.20 -4.30 -2.45
CA PRO A 42 11.67 -5.54 -1.86
C PRO A 42 10.93 -5.39 -0.54
N ASP A 43 11.34 -4.46 0.32
CA ASP A 43 10.73 -4.18 1.62
C ASP A 43 9.72 -3.02 1.59
N GLY A 44 9.60 -2.34 0.45
CA GLY A 44 8.65 -1.24 0.26
C GLY A 44 7.20 -1.71 0.18
N SER A 45 6.26 -0.87 0.64
CA SER A 45 4.82 -1.19 0.63
C SER A 45 4.28 -1.40 -0.78
N SER A 46 4.93 -0.87 -1.80
CA SER A 46 4.54 -1.00 -3.21
C SER A 46 4.94 -2.35 -3.83
N CYS A 47 5.77 -3.16 -3.16
CA CYS A 47 6.22 -4.46 -3.67
C CYS A 47 5.52 -5.61 -2.94
N ASP A 48 4.64 -6.33 -3.66
CA ASP A 48 3.95 -7.52 -3.15
C ASP A 48 3.30 -8.29 -4.31
N ILE A 49 2.84 -9.53 -4.05
CA ILE A 49 2.14 -10.35 -5.05
C ILE A 49 0.72 -9.88 -5.35
N SER A 50 0.10 -9.09 -4.45
CA SER A 50 -1.26 -8.60 -4.66
C SER A 50 -1.55 -7.32 -3.88
N ARG A 51 -2.43 -6.47 -4.44
CA ARG A 51 -2.98 -5.27 -3.84
C ARG A 51 -4.45 -5.13 -4.21
N VAL A 52 -5.33 -4.80 -3.25
CA VAL A 52 -6.76 -4.60 -3.55
C VAL A 52 -6.94 -3.38 -4.44
N ILE A 53 -7.76 -3.52 -5.46
CA ILE A 53 -8.25 -2.44 -6.31
C ILE A 53 -9.77 -2.37 -6.10
N ARG A 54 -10.21 -1.32 -5.43
CA ARG A 54 -11.61 -1.09 -5.06
C ARG A 54 -11.93 0.39 -5.09
N PHE A 55 -13.21 0.72 -5.08
CA PHE A 55 -13.72 2.09 -4.96
C PHE A 55 -14.77 2.23 -3.84
N ASP A 56 -14.82 1.28 -2.94
CA ASP A 56 -15.75 1.19 -1.82
C ASP A 56 -15.30 2.10 -0.67
N TYR A 57 -15.60 3.39 -0.78
CA TYR A 57 -15.26 4.41 0.22
C TYR A 57 -16.50 5.10 0.77
N ALA A 58 -16.46 5.42 2.07
CA ALA A 58 -17.51 6.15 2.77
C ALA A 58 -17.48 7.66 2.49
N ASP A 59 -16.36 8.14 1.99
CA ASP A 59 -16.13 9.50 1.56
C ASP A 59 -16.31 9.63 0.04
N GLU A 60 -17.01 10.69 -0.42
CA GLU A 60 -17.34 10.89 -1.83
C GLU A 60 -16.13 11.20 -2.69
N ASP A 61 -15.19 11.99 -2.19
CA ASP A 61 -14.00 12.37 -2.95
C ASP A 61 -13.10 11.16 -3.16
N TYR A 62 -12.90 10.34 -2.12
CA TYR A 62 -12.17 9.07 -2.23
C TYR A 62 -12.88 8.08 -3.16
N LEU A 63 -14.20 7.99 -3.11
CA LEU A 63 -14.95 7.15 -4.05
C LEU A 63 -14.74 7.63 -5.50
N ASN A 64 -14.79 8.94 -5.74
CA ASN A 64 -14.62 9.49 -7.08
C ASN A 64 -13.24 9.20 -7.65
N VAL A 65 -12.18 9.49 -6.90
CA VAL A 65 -10.77 9.25 -7.31
C VAL A 65 -10.51 7.76 -7.50
N SER A 66 -10.95 6.91 -6.57
CA SER A 66 -10.73 5.47 -6.65
C SER A 66 -11.55 4.81 -7.77
N TYR A 67 -12.74 5.32 -8.08
CA TYR A 67 -13.53 4.83 -9.21
C TYR A 67 -12.89 5.18 -10.55
N GLU A 68 -12.34 6.39 -10.68
CA GLU A 68 -11.55 6.76 -11.86
C GLU A 68 -10.32 5.84 -12.03
N ALA A 69 -9.61 5.57 -10.93
CA ALA A 69 -8.48 4.64 -10.93
C ALA A 69 -8.92 3.22 -11.31
N TYR A 70 -10.03 2.72 -10.74
CA TYR A 70 -10.59 1.41 -11.09
C TYR A 70 -10.92 1.30 -12.59
N LEU A 71 -11.48 2.35 -13.19
CA LEU A 71 -11.77 2.35 -14.63
C LEU A 71 -10.49 2.25 -15.47
N LYS A 72 -9.40 2.89 -15.05
CA LYS A 72 -8.09 2.74 -15.70
C LYS A 72 -7.57 1.31 -15.53
N TRP A 73 -7.54 0.78 -14.30
CA TRP A 73 -7.10 -0.59 -14.03
C TRP A 73 -7.86 -1.65 -14.84
N SER A 74 -9.19 -1.50 -14.95
CA SER A 74 -10.07 -2.49 -15.57
C SER A 74 -10.20 -2.39 -17.09
N LYS A 75 -9.89 -1.23 -17.69
CA LYS A 75 -10.13 -0.96 -19.12
C LYS A 75 -8.88 -0.70 -19.92
N ASP A 76 -7.80 -0.21 -19.31
CA ASP A 76 -6.57 0.08 -20.04
C ASP A 76 -5.83 -1.23 -20.33
N PRO A 77 -5.56 -1.53 -21.63
CA PRO A 77 -4.88 -2.76 -22.04
C PRO A 77 -3.52 -2.98 -21.38
N LYS A 78 -2.86 -1.91 -20.93
CA LYS A 78 -1.56 -2.00 -20.25
C LYS A 78 -1.62 -2.75 -18.93
N PHE A 79 -2.80 -2.86 -18.30
CA PHE A 79 -2.98 -3.57 -17.04
C PHE A 79 -3.58 -4.98 -17.18
N LYS A 80 -3.77 -5.47 -18.41
CA LYS A 80 -4.43 -6.76 -18.69
C LYS A 80 -3.82 -7.95 -17.93
N ASP A 81 -2.49 -7.99 -17.80
CA ASP A 81 -1.77 -9.08 -17.13
C ASP A 81 -1.39 -8.74 -15.68
N ILE A 82 -1.89 -7.61 -15.18
CA ILE A 82 -1.60 -7.08 -13.84
C ILE A 82 -2.87 -7.01 -13.00
N PHE A 83 -3.98 -6.57 -13.58
CA PHE A 83 -5.27 -6.46 -12.89
C PHE A 83 -6.10 -7.74 -13.06
N HIS A 84 -6.62 -8.23 -11.96
CA HIS A 84 -7.44 -9.44 -11.87
C HIS A 84 -8.79 -9.11 -11.26
N PRO A 85 -9.89 -9.16 -12.03
CA PRO A 85 -11.24 -8.93 -11.50
C PRO A 85 -11.60 -9.93 -10.40
N SER A 86 -12.24 -9.47 -9.36
CA SER A 86 -12.71 -10.29 -8.24
C SER A 86 -13.83 -9.58 -7.51
N SER A 87 -14.82 -10.33 -7.02
CA SER A 87 -15.81 -9.78 -6.09
C SER A 87 -15.13 -9.34 -4.80
N TYR A 88 -15.62 -8.26 -4.22
CA TYR A 88 -15.17 -7.71 -2.94
C TYR A 88 -16.30 -7.76 -1.93
N ILE A 89 -16.12 -8.50 -0.85
CA ILE A 89 -17.02 -8.56 0.29
C ILE A 89 -16.48 -7.66 1.38
N LEU A 90 -17.27 -6.71 1.82
CA LEU A 90 -17.00 -5.92 3.02
C LEU A 90 -17.97 -6.30 4.12
N THR A 91 -17.45 -6.71 5.26
CA THR A 91 -18.24 -7.02 6.46
C THR A 91 -17.70 -6.28 7.67
N GLY A 92 -18.54 -6.10 8.66
CA GLY A 92 -18.21 -5.50 9.95
C GLY A 92 -19.23 -4.49 10.41
N SER A 93 -19.47 -4.50 11.71
CA SER A 93 -20.38 -3.56 12.38
C SER A 93 -19.63 -2.36 12.94
N MET A 94 -18.65 -1.80 12.25
CA MET A 94 -17.89 -0.66 12.80
C MET A 94 -18.84 0.46 13.20
N THR A 95 -19.13 0.51 14.48
CA THR A 95 -19.91 1.56 15.14
C THR A 95 -18.97 2.69 15.55
N GLY A 96 -18.93 3.70 14.72
CA GLY A 96 -18.32 4.98 15.08
C GLY A 96 -19.33 6.07 14.81
N GLY A 97 -20.23 6.36 15.74
CA GLY A 97 -21.32 7.31 15.55
C GLY A 97 -22.64 6.66 15.14
N ASP A 98 -23.58 7.48 14.65
CA ASP A 98 -24.96 7.08 14.35
C ASP A 98 -25.09 6.20 13.09
N GLU A 99 -24.05 6.11 12.25
CA GLU A 99 -24.08 5.37 10.99
C GLU A 99 -22.77 4.58 10.78
N SER A 100 -22.89 3.29 10.42
CA SER A 100 -21.73 2.43 10.19
C SER A 100 -20.97 2.81 8.91
N TRP A 101 -19.70 2.40 8.83
CA TRP A 101 -18.90 2.53 7.59
C TRP A 101 -19.64 1.87 6.41
N ILE A 102 -20.24 0.70 6.61
CA ILE A 102 -20.97 -0.04 5.57
C ILE A 102 -22.14 0.79 5.05
N ASP A 103 -22.93 1.39 5.94
CA ASP A 103 -24.10 2.19 5.56
C ASP A 103 -23.65 3.45 4.76
N ARG A 104 -22.60 4.12 5.20
CA ARG A 104 -22.04 5.27 4.49
C ARG A 104 -21.52 4.87 3.10
N THR A 105 -20.74 3.80 3.02
CA THR A 105 -20.17 3.32 1.75
C THR A 105 -21.27 2.91 0.77
N THR A 106 -22.24 2.11 1.21
CA THR A 106 -23.34 1.66 0.32
C THR A 106 -24.25 2.80 -0.11
N ARG A 107 -24.43 3.83 0.72
CA ARG A 107 -25.10 5.06 0.33
C ARG A 107 -24.31 5.79 -0.77
N GLN A 108 -23.01 5.95 -0.64
CA GLN A 108 -22.17 6.60 -1.67
C GLN A 108 -22.17 5.81 -2.99
N LEU A 109 -22.07 4.49 -2.94
CA LEU A 109 -22.22 3.63 -4.12
C LEU A 109 -23.57 3.85 -4.80
N SER A 110 -24.66 3.84 -4.02
CA SER A 110 -26.01 4.07 -4.53
C SER A 110 -26.19 5.46 -5.14
N ASN A 111 -25.69 6.51 -4.51
CA ASN A 111 -25.74 7.89 -5.02
C ASN A 111 -25.03 8.01 -6.37
N LYS A 112 -23.94 7.27 -6.56
CA LYS A 112 -23.19 7.23 -7.82
C LYS A 112 -23.78 6.26 -8.86
N GLY A 113 -24.83 5.54 -8.52
CA GLY A 113 -25.46 4.53 -9.40
C GLY A 113 -24.61 3.28 -9.59
N LEU A 114 -23.74 2.96 -8.66
CA LEU A 114 -22.87 1.79 -8.69
C LEU A 114 -23.56 0.61 -8.00
N ALA A 115 -23.45 -0.58 -8.62
CA ALA A 115 -24.11 -1.78 -8.13
C ALA A 115 -23.40 -2.35 -6.90
N TRP A 116 -24.20 -2.79 -5.94
CA TRP A 116 -23.77 -3.57 -4.78
C TRP A 116 -24.93 -4.46 -4.30
N THR A 117 -24.61 -5.52 -3.58
CA THR A 117 -25.61 -6.46 -3.07
C THR A 117 -25.46 -6.62 -1.58
N LYS A 118 -26.54 -6.40 -0.83
CA LYS A 118 -26.58 -6.56 0.62
C LYS A 118 -26.42 -8.02 1.02
N LEU A 119 -25.70 -8.25 2.08
CA LEU A 119 -25.55 -9.54 2.75
C LEU A 119 -26.03 -9.39 4.20
N ASP A 120 -27.22 -9.91 4.48
CA ASP A 120 -27.87 -9.73 5.78
C ASP A 120 -27.25 -10.61 6.87
N ASP A 121 -26.73 -11.77 6.50
CA ASP A 121 -26.12 -12.76 7.40
C ASP A 121 -25.10 -13.65 6.69
N ALA A 122 -24.41 -14.48 7.45
CA ALA A 122 -23.43 -15.43 6.92
C ALA A 122 -24.05 -16.49 5.98
N ALA A 123 -25.32 -16.84 6.14
CA ALA A 123 -25.99 -17.79 5.28
C ALA A 123 -26.19 -17.20 3.88
N THR A 124 -26.62 -15.95 3.80
CA THR A 124 -26.75 -15.19 2.55
C THR A 124 -25.39 -15.06 1.85
N ALA A 125 -24.34 -14.74 2.60
CA ALA A 125 -22.98 -14.65 2.06
C ALA A 125 -22.48 -15.99 1.50
N LYS A 126 -22.70 -17.10 2.20
CA LYS A 126 -22.34 -18.45 1.73
C LYS A 126 -23.19 -18.90 0.55
N SER A 127 -24.44 -18.47 0.47
CA SER A 127 -25.28 -18.75 -0.70
C SER A 127 -24.74 -18.05 -1.95
N ALA A 128 -24.29 -16.80 -1.83
CA ALA A 128 -23.66 -16.07 -2.92
C ALA A 128 -22.24 -16.60 -3.24
N PHE A 129 -21.50 -17.01 -2.22
CA PHE A 129 -20.13 -17.50 -2.34
C PHE A 129 -19.94 -18.85 -1.62
N PRO A 130 -20.38 -19.99 -2.23
CA PRO A 130 -20.35 -21.32 -1.59
C PRO A 130 -18.94 -21.82 -1.22
N ILE A 131 -17.90 -21.17 -1.73
CA ILE A 131 -16.50 -21.45 -1.38
C ILE A 131 -16.17 -21.06 0.07
N LEU A 132 -16.91 -20.16 0.68
CA LEU A 132 -16.73 -19.70 2.06
C LEU A 132 -17.28 -20.74 3.03
N SER A 133 -16.42 -21.57 3.61
CA SER A 133 -16.80 -22.69 4.48
C SER A 133 -16.87 -22.35 5.96
N GLY A 134 -16.21 -21.28 6.38
CA GLY A 134 -16.09 -20.86 7.77
C GLY A 134 -17.35 -20.18 8.34
N LYS A 135 -17.24 -19.69 9.58
CA LYS A 135 -18.36 -19.01 10.27
C LYS A 135 -18.54 -17.56 9.81
N LEU A 136 -17.61 -17.03 9.05
CA LEU A 136 -17.48 -15.62 8.71
C LEU A 136 -17.37 -14.76 9.98
N ALA A 137 -17.89 -13.53 9.97
CA ALA A 137 -17.87 -12.62 11.13
C ALA A 137 -19.00 -12.91 12.15
N GLU A 138 -19.47 -14.15 12.27
CA GLU A 138 -20.50 -14.55 13.23
C GLU A 138 -19.96 -14.57 14.68
N PRO A 139 -20.80 -14.19 15.69
CA PRO A 139 -22.12 -13.63 15.53
C PRO A 139 -22.10 -12.16 15.16
N GLY A 140 -23.13 -11.72 14.39
CA GLY A 140 -23.29 -10.30 14.03
C GLY A 140 -22.78 -9.93 12.66
N PHE A 141 -22.65 -10.91 11.75
CA PHE A 141 -22.30 -10.63 10.36
C PHE A 141 -23.30 -9.66 9.72
N LYS A 142 -22.77 -8.58 9.18
CA LYS A 142 -23.46 -7.65 8.27
C LYS A 142 -22.46 -7.26 7.19
N GLY A 143 -22.93 -7.13 5.96
CA GLY A 143 -22.03 -6.76 4.89
C GLY A 143 -22.75 -6.52 3.56
N TYR A 144 -21.94 -6.35 2.55
CA TYR A 144 -22.34 -6.32 1.16
C TYR A 144 -21.22 -6.88 0.30
N TYR A 145 -21.52 -7.15 -0.95
CA TYR A 145 -20.49 -7.38 -1.94
C TYR A 145 -20.68 -6.51 -3.18
N ASN A 146 -19.56 -6.30 -3.86
CA ASN A 146 -19.45 -5.59 -5.11
C ASN A 146 -18.64 -6.44 -6.08
N ASP A 147 -19.17 -6.69 -7.29
CA ASP A 147 -18.47 -7.49 -8.32
C ASP A 147 -17.53 -6.65 -9.18
N ALA A 148 -17.61 -5.33 -9.11
CA ALA A 148 -16.76 -4.40 -9.84
C ALA A 148 -15.55 -3.98 -8.97
N ALA A 149 -14.79 -4.95 -8.55
CA ALA A 149 -13.53 -4.78 -7.80
C ALA A 149 -12.48 -5.76 -8.33
N GLY A 150 -11.33 -5.83 -7.69
CA GLY A 150 -10.31 -6.78 -8.05
C GLY A 150 -9.03 -6.59 -7.25
N TRP A 151 -7.96 -7.17 -7.76
CA TRP A 151 -6.63 -7.00 -7.21
C TRP A 151 -5.60 -6.86 -8.35
N ALA A 152 -4.51 -6.21 -8.05
CA ALA A 152 -3.39 -6.08 -8.96
C ALA A 152 -2.15 -6.80 -8.41
N ASP A 153 -1.36 -7.41 -9.30
CA ASP A 153 0.02 -7.81 -9.00
C ASP A 153 0.85 -6.54 -8.81
N ALA A 154 1.07 -6.20 -7.55
CA ALA A 154 1.73 -4.93 -7.20
C ALA A 154 3.18 -4.89 -7.70
N THR A 155 3.89 -6.02 -7.65
CA THR A 155 5.27 -6.10 -8.15
C THR A 155 5.32 -5.87 -9.66
N LYS A 156 4.42 -6.51 -10.44
CA LYS A 156 4.34 -6.29 -11.89
C LYS A 156 3.97 -4.83 -12.22
N ALA A 157 3.05 -4.23 -11.44
CA ALA A 157 2.69 -2.82 -11.64
C ALA A 157 3.88 -1.87 -11.42
N ILE A 158 4.71 -2.13 -10.39
CA ILE A 158 5.92 -1.31 -10.15
C ILE A 158 6.97 -1.53 -11.24
N ILE A 159 7.14 -2.76 -11.71
CA ILE A 159 8.03 -3.05 -12.86
C ILE A 159 7.58 -2.24 -14.09
N GLN A 160 6.29 -2.26 -14.40
CA GLN A 160 5.73 -1.50 -15.52
C GLN A 160 5.95 0.01 -15.37
N LEU A 161 5.69 0.58 -14.18
CA LEU A 161 5.96 2.00 -13.92
C LEU A 161 7.44 2.36 -14.05
N ARG A 162 8.35 1.48 -13.57
CA ARG A 162 9.80 1.66 -13.76
C ARG A 162 10.16 1.70 -15.25
N ASP A 163 9.65 0.74 -16.01
CA ASP A 163 9.97 0.63 -17.43
C ASP A 163 9.42 1.83 -18.21
N GLU A 164 8.22 2.30 -17.89
CA GLU A 164 7.64 3.55 -18.42
C GLU A 164 8.50 4.77 -18.05
N CYS A 165 9.03 4.85 -16.82
CA CYS A 165 9.99 5.89 -16.45
C CYS A 165 11.23 5.87 -17.32
N LEU A 166 11.82 4.67 -17.55
CA LEU A 166 13.02 4.52 -18.36
C LEU A 166 12.78 4.90 -19.83
N GLU A 167 11.65 4.50 -20.40
CA GLU A 167 11.24 4.88 -21.76
C GLU A 167 11.06 6.39 -21.94
N LEU A 168 10.59 7.06 -20.88
CA LEU A 168 10.43 8.52 -20.85
C LEU A 168 11.73 9.28 -20.50
N GLY A 169 12.85 8.59 -20.32
CA GLY A 169 14.15 9.19 -20.06
C GLY A 169 14.41 9.58 -18.61
N VAL A 170 13.61 9.10 -17.66
CA VAL A 170 13.86 9.28 -16.22
C VAL A 170 15.10 8.51 -15.81
N SER A 171 15.99 9.14 -15.07
CA SER A 171 17.21 8.53 -14.55
C SER A 171 17.00 7.91 -13.18
N PHE A 172 17.72 6.81 -12.89
CA PHE A 172 17.70 6.15 -11.59
C PHE A 172 19.08 6.09 -10.97
N ILE A 173 19.16 6.35 -9.67
CA ILE A 173 20.37 6.12 -8.86
C ILE A 173 19.95 5.20 -7.70
N SER A 174 20.55 4.03 -7.58
CA SER A 174 20.19 3.03 -6.58
C SER A 174 21.39 2.47 -5.81
N GLY A 175 21.13 1.58 -4.86
CA GLY A 175 22.13 1.07 -3.94
C GLY A 175 22.62 2.13 -2.96
N PRO A 176 23.84 2.01 -2.42
CA PRO A 176 24.41 3.02 -1.52
C PRO A 176 24.42 4.43 -2.11
N ALA A 177 24.62 4.55 -3.42
CA ALA A 177 24.62 5.82 -4.15
C ALA A 177 23.22 6.48 -4.25
N GLY A 178 22.15 5.71 -4.12
CA GLY A 178 20.76 6.19 -4.12
C GLY A 178 20.09 6.20 -2.75
N THR A 179 20.77 5.69 -1.71
CA THR A 179 20.25 5.68 -0.34
C THR A 179 20.46 7.03 0.32
N VAL A 180 19.42 7.83 0.38
CA VAL A 180 19.46 9.17 1.00
C VAL A 180 19.61 9.06 2.51
N VAL A 181 20.55 9.82 3.06
CA VAL A 181 20.86 9.88 4.49
C VAL A 181 20.86 11.31 5.05
N GLY A 182 20.55 12.30 4.25
CA GLY A 182 20.46 13.70 4.70
C GLY A 182 20.28 14.68 3.57
N PHE A 183 20.17 15.94 3.95
CA PHE A 183 19.99 17.08 3.05
C PHE A 183 21.04 18.16 3.35
N ASP A 184 21.61 18.74 2.30
CA ASP A 184 22.35 19.99 2.41
C ASP A 184 21.45 21.15 2.07
N THR A 185 21.37 22.11 2.96
CA THR A 185 20.56 23.33 2.82
C THR A 185 21.42 24.58 2.83
N ASP A 186 20.92 25.62 2.20
CA ASP A 186 21.48 26.97 2.38
C ASP A 186 20.91 27.65 3.65
N SER A 187 21.31 28.92 3.83
CA SER A 187 20.88 29.75 4.97
C SER A 187 19.38 30.05 5.01
N GLU A 188 18.65 29.81 3.93
CA GLU A 188 17.20 30.02 3.80
C GLU A 188 16.42 28.70 3.87
N ASN A 189 17.05 27.59 4.30
CA ASN A 189 16.47 26.25 4.32
C ASN A 189 16.02 25.75 2.94
N LYS A 190 16.63 26.23 1.87
CA LYS A 190 16.44 25.66 0.54
C LYS A 190 17.41 24.50 0.36
N ILE A 191 16.91 23.32 0.01
CA ILE A 191 17.73 22.14 -0.25
C ILE A 191 18.54 22.38 -1.54
N ARG A 192 19.84 22.13 -1.48
CA ARG A 192 20.78 22.19 -2.61
C ARG A 192 21.14 20.81 -3.13
N SER A 193 21.19 19.85 -2.21
CA SER A 193 21.50 18.45 -2.56
C SER A 193 20.98 17.47 -1.51
N VAL A 194 20.86 16.21 -1.90
CA VAL A 194 20.71 15.09 -0.97
C VAL A 194 22.03 14.39 -0.79
N GLN A 195 22.34 14.01 0.45
CA GLN A 195 23.50 13.20 0.80
C GLN A 195 23.11 11.74 0.78
N THR A 196 23.99 10.89 0.25
CA THR A 196 23.73 9.45 0.15
C THR A 196 24.72 8.65 1.00
N LEU A 197 24.31 7.43 1.35
CA LEU A 197 25.16 6.46 2.06
C LEU A 197 26.48 6.18 1.34
N GLY A 198 26.47 6.21 0.00
CA GLY A 198 27.65 6.05 -0.83
C GLY A 198 28.59 7.27 -0.84
N GLY A 199 28.31 8.31 -0.05
CA GLY A 199 29.11 9.55 0.02
C GLY A 199 28.95 10.45 -1.21
N ILE A 200 27.88 10.27 -2.00
CA ILE A 200 27.58 11.10 -3.17
C ILE A 200 26.60 12.19 -2.76
N SER A 201 26.83 13.41 -3.25
CA SER A 201 25.92 14.54 -3.16
C SER A 201 25.17 14.68 -4.49
N ILE A 202 23.81 14.56 -4.47
CA ILE A 202 22.98 14.68 -5.66
C ILE A 202 22.29 16.03 -5.62
N GLN A 203 22.74 16.94 -6.45
CA GLN A 203 22.19 18.29 -6.58
C GLN A 203 20.82 18.25 -7.30
N GLY A 204 19.93 19.19 -6.95
CA GLY A 204 18.64 19.39 -7.57
C GLY A 204 18.09 20.79 -7.35
N ASP A 205 17.14 21.20 -8.17
CA ASP A 205 16.40 22.45 -8.02
C ASP A 205 15.13 22.26 -7.18
N HIS A 206 14.49 21.10 -7.35
CA HIS A 206 13.28 20.65 -6.63
C HIS A 206 13.45 19.23 -6.13
N PHE A 207 12.86 18.94 -4.99
CA PHE A 207 12.91 17.63 -4.35
C PHE A 207 11.51 17.14 -4.03
N VAL A 208 11.26 15.84 -4.25
CA VAL A 208 10.02 15.16 -3.89
C VAL A 208 10.36 14.06 -2.91
N LEU A 209 9.81 14.12 -1.71
CA LEU A 209 9.93 13.07 -0.70
C LEU A 209 8.77 12.10 -0.84
N ALA A 210 9.04 10.93 -1.41
CA ALA A 210 8.10 9.83 -1.61
C ALA A 210 8.58 8.53 -0.94
N ALA A 211 9.28 8.67 0.19
CA ALA A 211 9.95 7.57 0.89
C ALA A 211 9.02 6.73 1.80
N GLY A 212 7.68 6.93 1.72
CA GLY A 212 6.70 6.16 2.47
C GLY A 212 6.99 6.16 3.97
N ALA A 213 7.05 4.99 4.58
CA ALA A 213 7.28 4.82 6.02
C ALA A 213 8.67 5.28 6.49
N TRP A 214 9.61 5.54 5.60
CA TRP A 214 10.93 6.09 5.93
C TRP A 214 10.97 7.63 5.93
N SER A 215 9.91 8.31 5.49
CA SER A 215 9.88 9.77 5.38
C SER A 215 10.16 10.46 6.72
N SER A 216 9.56 9.97 7.81
CA SER A 216 9.78 10.52 9.16
C SER A 216 11.20 10.35 9.70
N ASN A 217 12.02 9.49 9.07
CA ASN A 217 13.44 9.35 9.39
C ASN A 217 14.32 10.36 8.64
N LEU A 218 13.84 10.92 7.55
CA LEU A 218 14.59 11.86 6.70
C LEU A 218 14.32 13.31 7.04
N VAL A 219 13.08 13.64 7.38
CA VAL A 219 12.65 15.01 7.72
C VAL A 219 11.68 15.00 8.92
N PRO A 220 11.57 16.10 9.67
CA PRO A 220 10.56 16.25 10.72
C PRO A 220 9.16 16.22 10.10
N MET A 221 8.34 15.23 10.46
CA MET A 221 6.96 15.15 9.99
C MET A 221 5.95 15.72 11.01
N TYR A 222 6.39 16.27 12.13
CA TYR A 222 5.59 16.97 13.14
C TYR A 222 4.34 16.21 13.62
N ASN A 223 4.44 14.90 13.75
CA ASN A 223 3.33 13.98 14.07
C ASN A 223 2.20 13.98 13.03
N SER A 224 2.41 14.52 11.84
CA SER A 224 1.44 14.44 10.75
C SER A 224 1.32 13.02 10.19
N THR A 225 2.33 12.17 10.40
CA THR A 225 2.32 10.78 9.98
C THR A 225 2.81 9.84 11.08
N LEU A 226 2.28 8.61 11.06
CA LEU A 226 2.77 7.51 11.87
C LEU A 226 3.08 6.31 10.95
N ALA A 227 4.33 5.83 11.00
CA ALA A 227 4.70 4.59 10.34
C ALA A 227 4.35 3.39 11.24
N THR A 228 3.60 2.43 10.70
CA THR A 228 3.18 1.21 11.41
C THR A 228 3.41 -0.03 10.56
N ALA A 229 3.83 -1.12 11.18
CA ALA A 229 4.01 -2.41 10.53
C ALA A 229 2.74 -3.24 10.64
N GLN A 230 2.21 -3.69 9.49
CA GLN A 230 1.00 -4.50 9.36
C GLN A 230 1.37 -5.95 9.03
N VAL A 231 0.73 -6.92 9.68
CA VAL A 231 1.08 -8.34 9.52
C VAL A 231 0.47 -8.93 8.25
N ILE A 232 1.27 -9.74 7.55
CA ILE A 232 0.90 -10.43 6.32
C ILE A 232 1.32 -11.89 6.43
N ALA A 233 0.49 -12.80 5.93
CA ALA A 233 0.84 -14.21 5.78
C ALA A 233 0.60 -14.72 4.36
N TYR A 234 1.37 -15.75 4.02
CA TYR A 234 1.34 -16.44 2.75
C TYR A 234 1.19 -17.95 3.02
N THR A 235 0.09 -18.54 2.52
CA THR A 235 -0.20 -19.96 2.65
C THR A 235 0.05 -20.65 1.31
N PRO A 236 0.94 -21.65 1.24
CA PRO A 236 1.17 -22.38 0.00
C PRO A 236 -0.04 -23.24 -0.35
N LEU A 237 -0.35 -23.32 -1.62
CA LEU A 237 -1.44 -24.12 -2.18
C LEU A 237 -0.92 -25.11 -3.22
N SER A 238 -1.53 -26.27 -3.31
CA SER A 238 -1.35 -27.18 -4.44
C SER A 238 -2.07 -26.66 -5.69
N ASP A 239 -1.72 -27.17 -6.86
CA ASP A 239 -2.40 -26.84 -8.12
C ASP A 239 -3.93 -27.08 -8.06
N THR A 240 -4.32 -28.17 -7.41
CA THR A 240 -5.73 -28.51 -7.20
C THR A 240 -6.42 -27.48 -6.31
N GLU A 241 -5.75 -26.98 -5.28
CA GLU A 241 -6.30 -25.96 -4.39
C GLU A 241 -6.35 -24.59 -5.06
N VAL A 242 -5.36 -24.24 -5.86
CA VAL A 242 -5.41 -23.00 -6.69
C VAL A 242 -6.66 -23.02 -7.58
N GLN A 243 -6.95 -24.16 -8.25
CA GLN A 243 -8.15 -24.29 -9.06
C GLN A 243 -9.43 -24.28 -8.22
N ARG A 244 -9.42 -24.95 -7.05
CA ARG A 244 -10.57 -24.96 -6.13
C ARG A 244 -10.92 -23.57 -5.65
N TYR A 245 -9.92 -22.77 -5.24
CA TYR A 245 -10.13 -21.44 -4.62
C TYR A 245 -10.03 -20.28 -5.61
N LYS A 246 -9.88 -20.51 -6.90
CA LYS A 246 -9.73 -19.45 -7.91
C LYS A 246 -10.87 -18.41 -7.96
N LYS A 247 -12.05 -18.77 -7.46
CA LYS A 247 -13.22 -17.88 -7.35
C LYS A 247 -13.46 -17.40 -5.91
N LEU A 248 -12.47 -17.54 -5.03
CA LEU A 248 -12.54 -16.97 -3.69
C LEU A 248 -12.66 -15.45 -3.83
N PRO A 249 -13.66 -14.80 -3.22
CA PRO A 249 -13.74 -13.35 -3.23
C PRO A 249 -12.63 -12.73 -2.36
N ILE A 250 -12.33 -11.46 -2.58
CA ILE A 250 -11.66 -10.66 -1.57
C ILE A 250 -12.67 -10.45 -0.44
N TYR A 251 -12.35 -10.92 0.74
CA TYR A 251 -13.18 -10.75 1.92
C TYR A 251 -12.44 -9.84 2.90
N ALA A 252 -13.06 -8.76 3.30
CA ALA A 252 -12.52 -7.81 4.27
C ALA A 252 -13.45 -7.68 5.47
N ASN A 253 -12.95 -8.02 6.66
CA ASN A 253 -13.66 -7.86 7.92
C ASN A 253 -13.14 -6.60 8.63
N PHE A 254 -13.90 -5.52 8.57
CA PHE A 254 -13.52 -4.23 9.15
C PHE A 254 -13.54 -4.22 10.69
N ASN A 255 -14.20 -5.20 11.35
CA ASN A 255 -14.11 -5.32 12.81
C ASN A 255 -12.72 -5.76 13.28
N THR A 256 -12.07 -6.64 12.50
CA THR A 256 -10.76 -7.20 12.82
C THR A 256 -9.62 -6.62 12.00
N GLY A 257 -9.94 -5.93 10.90
CA GLY A 257 -9.01 -5.46 9.90
C GLY A 257 -8.43 -6.56 9.01
N TRP A 258 -8.95 -7.80 9.13
CA TRP A 258 -8.43 -8.93 8.35
C TRP A 258 -9.02 -8.96 6.94
N PHE A 259 -8.18 -9.30 5.96
CA PHE A 259 -8.60 -9.50 4.57
C PHE A 259 -7.68 -10.49 3.86
N ASN A 260 -8.21 -11.10 2.78
CA ASN A 260 -7.49 -12.01 1.89
C ASN A 260 -7.54 -11.55 0.45
N PHE A 261 -6.81 -12.28 -0.38
CA PHE A 261 -6.89 -12.22 -1.84
C PHE A 261 -7.29 -13.59 -2.39
N PRO A 262 -7.82 -13.67 -3.63
CA PRO A 262 -7.83 -14.93 -4.37
C PRO A 262 -6.42 -15.51 -4.48
N PRO A 263 -6.26 -16.83 -4.72
CA PRO A 263 -4.95 -17.42 -4.93
C PRO A 263 -4.18 -16.73 -6.05
N HIS A 264 -2.94 -16.35 -5.76
CA HIS A 264 -2.00 -15.90 -6.77
C HIS A 264 -1.49 -17.13 -7.54
N ALA A 265 -1.90 -17.27 -8.80
CA ALA A 265 -1.69 -18.50 -9.57
C ALA A 265 -0.19 -18.79 -9.84
N ASP A 266 0.59 -17.76 -10.18
CA ASP A 266 2.01 -17.92 -10.52
C ASP A 266 2.84 -18.43 -9.32
N THR A 267 2.54 -17.96 -8.11
CA THR A 267 3.24 -18.37 -6.88
C THR A 267 2.53 -19.49 -6.12
N LYS A 268 1.32 -19.89 -6.55
CA LYS A 268 0.46 -20.86 -5.87
C LYS A 268 0.24 -20.51 -4.39
N THR A 269 -0.06 -19.26 -4.11
CA THR A 269 -0.09 -18.73 -2.75
C THR A 269 -1.41 -18.04 -2.47
N LEU A 270 -1.99 -18.33 -1.29
CA LEU A 270 -3.08 -17.55 -0.70
C LEU A 270 -2.46 -16.51 0.24
N LYS A 271 -2.64 -15.24 -0.08
CA LYS A 271 -2.18 -14.12 0.75
C LYS A 271 -3.30 -13.59 1.60
N MET A 272 -2.98 -13.22 2.84
CA MET A 272 -3.86 -12.52 3.76
C MET A 272 -3.09 -11.50 4.59
N ALA A 273 -3.80 -10.52 5.11
CA ALA A 273 -3.21 -9.49 5.95
C ALA A 273 -4.18 -9.01 7.03
N VAL A 274 -3.65 -8.31 8.01
CA VAL A 274 -4.45 -7.54 8.95
C VAL A 274 -4.01 -6.09 8.86
N HIS A 275 -4.95 -5.20 8.58
CA HIS A 275 -4.78 -3.76 8.66
C HIS A 275 -5.49 -3.24 9.92
N GLY A 276 -4.76 -2.55 10.77
CA GLY A 276 -5.26 -2.01 12.03
C GLY A 276 -4.26 -1.03 12.64
N ARG A 277 -4.19 -0.97 13.96
CA ARG A 277 -3.22 -0.08 14.64
C ARG A 277 -1.77 -0.39 14.28
N GLY A 278 -1.48 -1.64 13.87
CA GLY A 278 -0.14 -2.07 13.53
C GLY A 278 0.84 -2.05 14.71
N TYR A 279 2.11 -2.19 14.38
CA TYR A 279 3.22 -2.19 15.34
C TYR A 279 4.16 -1.03 15.03
N THR A 280 4.58 -0.31 16.06
CA THR A 280 5.54 0.79 15.93
C THR A 280 6.95 0.29 16.25
N ARG A 281 7.96 0.96 15.69
CA ARG A 281 9.37 0.71 15.99
C ARG A 281 10.08 2.04 16.22
N THR A 282 10.58 2.22 17.41
CA THR A 282 11.49 3.34 17.70
C THR A 282 12.91 2.96 17.24
N PRO A 283 13.56 3.79 16.43
CA PRO A 283 14.94 3.55 16.00
C PRO A 283 15.90 3.59 17.19
N SER A 284 16.97 2.81 17.11
CA SER A 284 18.07 2.87 18.10
C SER A 284 18.82 4.19 18.00
N LYS A 285 19.52 4.55 19.09
CA LYS A 285 20.37 5.76 19.10
C LYS A 285 21.39 5.71 17.96
N GLY A 286 21.42 6.77 17.14
CA GLY A 286 22.30 6.87 15.96
C GLY A 286 21.76 6.19 14.69
N GLU A 287 20.61 5.52 14.75
CA GLU A 287 19.94 4.96 13.58
C GLU A 287 19.01 6.00 12.92
N ALA A 288 18.37 6.85 13.71
CA ALA A 288 17.55 7.94 13.20
C ALA A 288 18.45 9.09 12.72
N LEU A 289 18.10 9.64 11.56
CA LEU A 289 18.76 10.81 10.98
C LEU A 289 18.29 12.10 11.62
N ILE A 290 17.12 12.07 12.24
CA ILE A 290 16.55 13.19 12.99
C ILE A 290 16.35 12.79 14.46
N GLU A 291 16.59 13.71 15.38
CA GLU A 291 16.30 13.54 16.80
C GLU A 291 14.81 13.79 17.08
N ALA A 292 14.00 12.75 16.97
CA ALA A 292 12.57 12.81 17.25
C ALA A 292 12.06 11.47 17.78
N ASN A 293 10.95 11.50 18.51
CA ASN A 293 10.22 10.30 18.90
C ASN A 293 9.38 9.83 17.70
N ILE A 294 10.00 9.05 16.81
CA ILE A 294 9.40 8.58 15.57
C ILE A 294 9.26 7.06 15.55
N SER A 295 8.32 6.57 14.74
CA SER A 295 8.28 5.19 14.28
C SER A 295 8.78 5.12 12.85
N THR A 296 9.71 4.21 12.56
CA THR A 296 10.27 4.03 11.22
C THR A 296 10.77 2.60 11.02
N PRO A 297 10.71 2.05 9.79
CA PRO A 297 11.38 0.81 9.48
C PRO A 297 12.90 0.92 9.67
N ARG A 298 13.58 -0.23 9.65
CA ARG A 298 15.07 -0.24 9.62
C ARG A 298 15.55 0.33 8.29
N VAL A 299 16.61 1.12 8.35
CA VAL A 299 17.26 1.68 7.17
C VAL A 299 18.30 0.71 6.62
N TYR A 300 18.93 -0.08 7.49
CA TYR A 300 20.00 -1.04 7.18
C TYR A 300 19.88 -2.32 8.02
N PRO A 301 20.52 -3.41 7.64
CA PRO A 301 21.35 -3.72 6.46
C PRO A 301 20.66 -4.57 5.39
N SER A 302 19.48 -5.13 5.61
CA SER A 302 18.81 -5.96 4.62
C SER A 302 17.52 -5.30 4.17
N CYS A 303 17.25 -5.39 2.91
CA CYS A 303 16.09 -4.82 2.24
C CYS A 303 15.00 -5.85 2.00
N GLU A 304 15.17 -7.06 2.53
CA GLU A 304 14.12 -8.06 2.52
C GLU A 304 13.27 -7.93 3.77
N ARG A 305 11.97 -8.09 3.60
CA ARG A 305 11.06 -8.22 4.73
C ARG A 305 11.43 -9.48 5.49
N PRO A 306 11.73 -9.39 6.79
CA PRO A 306 12.05 -10.57 7.58
C PRO A 306 10.85 -11.52 7.63
N ASN A 307 11.11 -12.84 7.64
CA ASN A 307 10.07 -13.85 7.87
C ASN A 307 9.75 -13.93 9.37
N LEU A 308 9.17 -12.86 9.89
CA LEU A 308 8.91 -12.67 11.31
C LEU A 308 7.71 -11.74 11.50
N CYS A 309 6.81 -12.12 12.41
CA CYS A 309 5.80 -11.22 12.97
C CYS A 309 5.58 -11.56 14.46
N PRO A 310 4.99 -10.65 15.26
CA PRO A 310 4.55 -10.97 16.62
C PRO A 310 3.56 -12.15 16.64
N SER A 311 3.64 -13.01 17.65
CA SER A 311 2.76 -14.19 17.78
C SER A 311 1.27 -13.80 17.87
N GLU A 312 0.96 -12.66 18.47
CA GLU A 312 -0.40 -12.11 18.47
C GLU A 312 -0.88 -11.80 17.04
N GLY A 313 -0.03 -11.18 16.23
CA GLY A 313 -0.32 -10.89 14.82
C GLY A 313 -0.54 -12.15 14.00
N GLU A 314 0.28 -13.20 14.19
CA GLU A 314 0.06 -14.50 13.55
C GLU A 314 -1.28 -15.11 14.00
N GLY A 315 -1.62 -15.01 15.28
CA GLY A 315 -2.92 -15.44 15.81
C GLY A 315 -4.09 -14.75 15.14
N ARG A 316 -4.00 -13.43 14.89
CA ARG A 316 -5.02 -12.67 14.15
C ARG A 316 -5.14 -13.13 12.70
N LEU A 317 -4.04 -13.39 12.01
CA LEU A 317 -4.03 -13.92 10.64
C LEU A 317 -4.74 -15.28 10.57
N ARG A 318 -4.46 -16.19 11.51
CA ARG A 318 -5.10 -17.53 11.57
C ARG A 318 -6.58 -17.44 11.91
N ASN A 319 -6.97 -16.56 12.83
CA ASN A 319 -8.37 -16.36 13.21
C ASN A 319 -9.20 -15.87 12.01
N GLY A 320 -8.71 -14.91 11.23
CA GLY A 320 -9.39 -14.46 10.02
C GLY A 320 -9.45 -15.54 8.94
N LEU A 321 -8.41 -16.36 8.80
CA LEU A 321 -8.47 -17.49 7.87
C LEU A 321 -9.52 -18.52 8.28
N ARG A 322 -9.71 -18.77 9.60
CA ARG A 322 -10.81 -19.62 10.12
C ARG A 322 -12.19 -19.07 9.82
N GLU A 323 -12.33 -17.76 9.70
CA GLU A 323 -13.61 -17.15 9.35
C GLU A 323 -14.08 -17.58 7.96
N ILE A 324 -13.16 -17.76 7.00
CA ILE A 324 -13.51 -18.02 5.60
C ILE A 324 -13.18 -19.44 5.15
N LEU A 325 -12.03 -19.99 5.53
CA LEU A 325 -11.48 -21.30 5.11
C LEU A 325 -10.83 -22.01 6.30
N PRO A 326 -11.62 -22.54 7.26
CA PRO A 326 -11.09 -23.18 8.47
C PRO A 326 -10.15 -24.36 8.17
N GLU A 327 -10.34 -25.04 7.05
CA GLU A 327 -9.50 -26.17 6.62
C GLU A 327 -8.04 -25.77 6.30
N LEU A 328 -7.79 -24.48 6.07
CA LEU A 328 -6.43 -23.96 5.84
C LEU A 328 -5.82 -23.29 7.08
N ALA A 329 -6.60 -23.00 8.11
CA ALA A 329 -6.22 -22.10 9.19
C ALA A 329 -5.07 -22.63 10.06
N ASP A 330 -4.93 -23.96 10.19
CA ASP A 330 -3.92 -24.60 11.03
C ASP A 330 -2.69 -25.07 10.23
N ARG A 331 -2.66 -24.83 8.92
CA ARG A 331 -1.48 -25.11 8.09
C ARG A 331 -0.33 -24.16 8.46
N PRO A 332 0.92 -24.63 8.36
CA PRO A 332 2.07 -23.73 8.41
C PRO A 332 1.97 -22.67 7.33
N PHE A 333 2.19 -21.41 7.70
CA PHE A 333 2.44 -20.37 6.72
C PHE A 333 3.83 -20.60 6.08
N GLU A 334 3.94 -20.41 4.79
CA GLU A 334 5.23 -20.41 4.11
C GLU A 334 6.06 -19.17 4.54
N LYS A 335 5.37 -18.04 4.69
CA LYS A 335 5.97 -16.80 5.14
C LYS A 335 4.97 -16.02 5.97
N VAL A 336 5.44 -15.45 7.09
CA VAL A 336 4.78 -14.38 7.84
C VAL A 336 5.72 -13.19 7.92
N THR A 337 5.20 -12.00 7.67
CA THR A 337 6.04 -10.81 7.62
C THR A 337 5.25 -9.57 7.99
N MET A 338 5.93 -8.45 8.04
CA MET A 338 5.29 -7.15 8.26
C MET A 338 5.54 -6.22 7.08
N CYS A 339 4.49 -5.53 6.64
CA CYS A 339 4.53 -4.47 5.65
C CYS A 339 4.37 -3.12 6.34
N TRP A 340 5.24 -2.19 6.05
CA TRP A 340 5.18 -0.88 6.68
C TRP A 340 4.18 0.02 5.96
N HIS A 341 3.27 0.58 6.72
CA HIS A 341 2.33 1.61 6.29
C HIS A 341 2.75 2.97 6.84
N THR A 342 2.24 4.03 6.26
CA THR A 342 2.34 5.39 6.77
C THR A 342 1.00 6.04 6.61
N ASP A 343 0.41 6.45 7.71
CA ASP A 343 -0.92 7.03 7.74
C ASP A 343 -0.90 8.36 8.49
N THR A 344 -1.79 9.28 8.09
CA THR A 344 -2.12 10.48 8.85
C THR A 344 -3.18 10.17 9.90
N PRO A 345 -3.40 11.03 10.90
CA PRO A 345 -4.49 10.86 11.86
C PRO A 345 -5.89 10.84 11.24
N SER A 346 -6.10 11.52 10.13
CA SER A 346 -7.36 11.53 9.37
C SER A 346 -7.49 10.37 8.38
N GLY A 347 -6.37 9.71 8.02
CA GLY A 347 -6.28 8.73 6.94
C GLY A 347 -6.06 9.35 5.56
N ASP A 348 -5.94 10.67 5.44
CA ASP A 348 -5.77 11.37 4.18
C ASP A 348 -4.33 11.32 3.67
N PHE A 349 -4.16 11.52 2.37
CA PHE A 349 -2.85 11.70 1.74
C PHE A 349 -2.16 12.99 2.21
N ILE A 350 -0.83 12.99 2.17
CA ILE A 350 -0.03 14.22 2.19
C ILE A 350 0.47 14.48 0.78
N MET A 351 0.09 15.65 0.23
CA MET A 351 0.50 16.15 -1.08
C MET A 351 0.74 17.65 -0.95
N ASP A 352 1.83 18.05 -0.27
CA ASP A 352 2.10 19.45 0.03
C ASP A 352 3.59 19.73 0.21
N TYR A 353 3.97 21.01 0.21
CA TYR A 353 5.32 21.42 0.53
C TYR A 353 5.63 21.24 2.01
N HIS A 354 6.87 20.82 2.28
CA HIS A 354 7.36 20.74 3.66
C HIS A 354 7.48 22.14 4.28
N PRO A 355 7.02 22.35 5.52
CA PRO A 355 7.00 23.71 6.10
C PRO A 355 8.38 24.33 6.29
N ASP A 356 9.41 23.52 6.53
CA ASP A 356 10.77 24.04 6.81
C ASP A 356 11.65 24.13 5.56
N TYR A 357 11.32 23.43 4.48
CA TYR A 357 12.16 23.36 3.28
C TYR A 357 11.43 23.94 2.06
N GLN A 358 11.94 25.04 1.51
CA GLN A 358 11.25 25.82 0.47
C GLN A 358 10.97 25.05 -0.83
N ASN A 359 11.79 24.04 -1.15
CA ASN A 359 11.72 23.31 -2.42
C ASN A 359 11.56 21.78 -2.24
N LEU A 360 11.04 21.34 -1.08
CA LEU A 360 10.71 19.96 -0.79
C LEU A 360 9.19 19.75 -0.82
N PHE A 361 8.72 18.99 -1.78
CA PHE A 361 7.35 18.50 -1.83
C PHE A 361 7.26 17.12 -1.18
N VAL A 362 6.28 16.87 -0.33
CA VAL A 362 6.03 15.58 0.31
C VAL A 362 4.84 14.91 -0.35
N GLY A 363 5.04 13.69 -0.86
CA GLY A 363 3.98 12.85 -1.42
C GLY A 363 3.93 11.50 -0.72
N GLY A 364 2.87 11.24 0.04
CA GLY A 364 2.77 9.99 0.80
C GLY A 364 1.52 9.85 1.66
N ALA A 365 1.63 9.05 2.71
CA ALA A 365 0.57 8.71 3.66
C ALA A 365 -0.66 8.03 3.02
N GLY A 366 -0.45 7.26 1.94
CA GLY A 366 -1.51 6.57 1.21
C GLY A 366 -1.56 5.05 1.43
N SER A 367 -0.97 4.55 2.51
CA SER A 367 -0.83 3.10 2.69
C SER A 367 -2.15 2.40 3.05
N GLY A 368 -3.11 3.11 3.61
CA GLY A 368 -4.44 2.61 3.99
C GLY A 368 -5.51 2.80 2.90
N GLN A 369 -5.17 3.44 1.80
CA GLN A 369 -6.11 3.82 0.73
C GLN A 369 -6.01 2.89 -0.49
#